data_47b84b5255230c1a9931c28699be84c6
#
_entry.id   47b84b5255230c1a9931c28699be84c6
#
_cell.length_a   1.000
_cell.length_b   1.000
_cell.length_c   1.000
_cell.angle_alpha   90.00
_cell.angle_beta   90.00
_cell.angle_gamma   90.00
#
_symmetry.space_group_name_H-M   'P 1'
#
loop_
_entity.id
_entity.type
_entity.pdbx_description
1 polymer ?
#
loop_
_entity_poly.entity_id
_entity_poly.type
_entity_poly.pdbx_seq_one_letter_code
_entity_poly.pdbx_strand_id
1 'polypeptide(L)'
;MPFIKSCFYNIKEAKFNPITLIHSMSYIATVSYLRVLKFFVKFNSKRFRDHIGETYHSKVVRLDDARKFVTVNENIELKKLDQVLPYKHAKDIILKNPQNIVAYECGCRGQKKDSCKPSDVCLVVGDPFVDLVRMFQPFRSRRISQAEALRILKEEDDRGHIHTAWFKTALLDRFYAICNCCSCCCLGLKFMNAYRMKTILPSGYRAVAGENCTGCGECSKYCQFDAIEILPFMENGKRRNKIHVKSGQCFGCGICEAKCKKENISLILDPEKGIPLDIEALVESGEMQQGN
;
A
#
# COMPACT_ATOMS: atom_id res chain seq x y z
N MET A 1 15.12 8.75 -26.06
CA MET A 1 14.43 7.51 -26.50
C MET A 1 14.07 6.53 -25.36
N PRO A 2 13.65 6.99 -24.19
CA PRO A 2 13.19 6.10 -23.10
C PRO A 2 11.86 5.41 -23.45
N PHE A 3 10.95 6.09 -24.18
CA PHE A 3 9.67 5.55 -24.61
C PHE A 3 9.75 4.19 -25.29
N ILE A 4 10.57 4.08 -26.34
CA ILE A 4 10.72 2.85 -27.11
C ILE A 4 11.26 1.73 -26.22
N LYS A 5 12.23 2.03 -25.35
CA LYS A 5 12.79 1.04 -24.41
C LYS A 5 11.77 0.57 -23.38
N SER A 6 10.98 1.47 -22.80
CA SER A 6 9.92 1.11 -21.83
C SER A 6 8.76 0.34 -22.49
N CYS A 7 8.34 0.73 -23.70
CA CYS A 7 7.36 -0.04 -24.45
C CYS A 7 7.88 -1.42 -24.87
N PHE A 8 9.11 -1.51 -25.38
CA PHE A 8 9.73 -2.79 -25.71
C PHE A 8 9.94 -3.68 -24.47
N TYR A 9 10.35 -3.11 -23.35
CA TYR A 9 10.45 -3.85 -22.10
C TYR A 9 9.11 -4.44 -21.69
N ASN A 10 8.05 -3.64 -21.67
CA ASN A 10 6.70 -4.12 -21.32
C ASN A 10 6.16 -5.15 -22.33
N ILE A 11 6.42 -4.97 -23.62
CA ILE A 11 6.03 -5.93 -24.67
C ILE A 11 6.76 -7.25 -24.48
N LYS A 12 8.08 -7.21 -24.22
CA LYS A 12 8.90 -8.41 -23.99
C LYS A 12 8.48 -9.16 -22.73
N GLU A 13 8.29 -8.44 -21.62
CA GLU A 13 7.90 -9.03 -20.33
C GLU A 13 6.43 -9.50 -20.29
N ALA A 14 5.53 -8.81 -21.02
CA ALA A 14 4.14 -9.22 -21.17
C ALA A 14 3.95 -10.44 -22.09
N LYS A 15 5.06 -11.07 -22.56
CA LYS A 15 5.02 -12.20 -23.51
C LYS A 15 4.10 -11.93 -24.71
N PHE A 16 4.18 -10.74 -25.29
CA PHE A 16 3.36 -10.31 -26.43
C PHE A 16 1.83 -10.41 -26.20
N ASN A 17 1.33 -10.28 -24.97
CA ASN A 17 -0.11 -10.21 -24.76
C ASN A 17 -0.62 -8.78 -24.98
N PRO A 18 -1.29 -8.49 -26.12
CA PRO A 18 -1.75 -7.14 -26.46
C PRO A 18 -2.81 -6.63 -25.47
N ILE A 19 -3.60 -7.51 -24.88
CA ILE A 19 -4.64 -7.14 -23.91
C ILE A 19 -3.99 -6.60 -22.64
N THR A 20 -2.95 -7.25 -22.12
CA THR A 20 -2.20 -6.78 -20.97
C THR A 20 -1.53 -5.43 -21.25
N LEU A 21 -0.98 -5.24 -22.46
CA LEU A 21 -0.36 -3.98 -22.85
C LEU A 21 -1.38 -2.84 -22.91
N ILE A 22 -2.52 -3.05 -23.59
CA ILE A 22 -3.60 -2.06 -23.66
C ILE A 22 -4.14 -1.74 -22.27
N HIS A 23 -4.31 -2.74 -21.41
CA HIS A 23 -4.74 -2.55 -20.03
C HIS A 23 -3.73 -1.72 -19.23
N SER A 24 -2.43 -2.01 -19.36
CA SER A 24 -1.35 -1.23 -18.74
C SER A 24 -1.37 0.23 -19.18
N MET A 25 -1.46 0.47 -20.48
CA MET A 25 -1.49 1.81 -21.04
C MET A 25 -2.75 2.58 -20.61
N SER A 26 -3.92 1.95 -20.67
CA SER A 26 -5.18 2.59 -20.27
C SER A 26 -5.21 2.89 -18.76
N TYR A 27 -4.67 2.01 -17.95
CA TYR A 27 -4.58 2.21 -16.51
C TYR A 27 -3.68 3.41 -16.14
N ILE A 28 -2.50 3.51 -16.74
CA ILE A 28 -1.56 4.60 -16.49
C ILE A 28 -2.08 5.92 -17.07
N ALA A 29 -2.73 5.89 -18.24
CA ALA A 29 -3.19 7.08 -18.97
C ALA A 29 -4.40 7.77 -18.33
N THR A 30 -5.27 7.08 -17.59
CA THR A 30 -6.57 7.65 -17.23
C THR A 30 -6.96 7.53 -15.78
N VAL A 31 -7.02 8.68 -15.08
CA VAL A 31 -7.78 8.85 -13.83
C VAL A 31 -9.25 8.43 -14.03
N SER A 32 -9.78 8.57 -15.24
CA SER A 32 -11.13 8.14 -15.64
C SER A 32 -11.35 6.64 -15.52
N TYR A 33 -10.31 5.82 -15.73
CA TYR A 33 -10.36 4.37 -15.51
C TYR A 33 -10.88 3.99 -14.12
N LEU A 34 -10.45 4.68 -13.09
CA LEU A 34 -10.87 4.41 -11.72
C LEU A 34 -12.34 4.76 -11.46
N ARG A 35 -12.90 5.74 -12.19
CA ARG A 35 -14.35 6.05 -12.13
C ARG A 35 -15.16 4.94 -12.77
N VAL A 36 -14.71 4.48 -13.93
CA VAL A 36 -15.33 3.36 -14.67
C VAL A 36 -15.24 2.09 -13.81
N LEU A 37 -14.08 1.77 -13.24
CA LEU A 37 -13.90 0.63 -12.36
C LEU A 37 -14.84 0.67 -11.15
N LYS A 38 -15.00 1.84 -10.53
CA LYS A 38 -15.92 2.02 -9.40
C LYS A 38 -17.36 1.72 -9.77
N PHE A 39 -17.81 2.15 -10.97
CA PHE A 39 -19.13 1.84 -11.49
C PHE A 39 -19.31 0.33 -11.69
N PHE A 40 -18.38 -0.31 -12.37
CA PHE A 40 -18.43 -1.76 -12.61
C PHE A 40 -18.41 -2.57 -11.32
N VAL A 41 -17.57 -2.25 -10.36
CA VAL A 41 -17.50 -2.95 -9.05
C VAL A 41 -18.82 -2.83 -8.30
N LYS A 42 -19.49 -1.66 -8.38
CA LYS A 42 -20.79 -1.45 -7.69
C LYS A 42 -21.90 -2.35 -8.25
N PHE A 43 -21.97 -2.52 -9.57
CA PHE A 43 -23.11 -3.16 -10.25
C PHE A 43 -22.85 -4.60 -10.70
N ASN A 44 -21.68 -5.18 -10.41
CA ASN A 44 -21.33 -6.53 -10.83
C ASN A 44 -21.43 -7.58 -9.73
N SER A 45 -21.29 -8.86 -10.14
CA SER A 45 -21.37 -10.03 -9.29
C SER A 45 -20.18 -10.12 -8.29
N LYS A 46 -20.34 -10.95 -7.25
CA LYS A 46 -19.25 -11.29 -6.32
C LYS A 46 -18.04 -11.85 -7.06
N ARG A 47 -18.24 -12.75 -8.04
CA ARG A 47 -17.15 -13.34 -8.84
C ARG A 47 -16.32 -12.29 -9.58
N PHE A 48 -16.96 -11.25 -10.15
CA PHE A 48 -16.26 -10.13 -10.77
C PHE A 48 -15.43 -9.34 -9.75
N ARG A 49 -16.00 -9.07 -8.58
CA ARG A 49 -15.30 -8.36 -7.49
C ARG A 49 -14.09 -9.14 -6.97
N ASP A 50 -14.23 -10.44 -6.81
CA ASP A 50 -13.14 -11.33 -6.41
C ASP A 50 -12.01 -11.30 -7.46
N HIS A 51 -12.35 -11.35 -8.76
CA HIS A 51 -11.38 -11.22 -9.85
C HIS A 51 -10.65 -9.86 -9.81
N ILE A 52 -11.36 -8.76 -9.59
CA ILE A 52 -10.72 -7.44 -9.43
C ILE A 52 -9.80 -7.43 -8.20
N GLY A 53 -10.20 -8.03 -7.09
CA GLY A 53 -9.35 -8.19 -5.91
C GLY A 53 -8.05 -8.93 -6.19
N GLU A 54 -8.07 -9.93 -7.07
CA GLU A 54 -6.88 -10.69 -7.49
C GLU A 54 -5.97 -9.93 -8.46
N THR A 55 -6.49 -8.95 -9.19
CA THR A 55 -5.75 -8.20 -10.21
C THR A 55 -5.36 -6.79 -9.78
N TYR A 56 -5.96 -6.28 -8.71
CA TYR A 56 -5.74 -4.96 -8.13
C TYR A 56 -5.64 -5.08 -6.61
N HIS A 57 -4.44 -5.25 -6.10
CA HIS A 57 -4.21 -5.57 -4.71
C HIS A 57 -2.95 -4.94 -4.14
N SER A 58 -2.88 -4.96 -2.83
CA SER A 58 -1.78 -4.37 -2.09
C SER A 58 -1.56 -5.06 -0.74
N LYS A 59 -0.47 -4.71 -0.11
CA LYS A 59 -0.17 -5.06 1.26
C LYS A 59 0.13 -3.81 2.08
N VAL A 60 -0.44 -3.73 3.28
CA VAL A 60 -0.05 -2.69 4.25
C VAL A 60 1.40 -2.89 4.62
N VAL A 61 2.14 -1.80 4.66
CA VAL A 61 3.51 -1.75 5.18
C VAL A 61 3.59 -0.69 6.28
N ARG A 62 4.43 -0.91 7.27
CA ARG A 62 4.71 0.11 8.30
C ARG A 62 5.53 1.24 7.68
N LEU A 63 5.60 2.38 8.36
CA LEU A 63 6.41 3.51 7.88
C LEU A 63 7.88 3.10 7.63
N ASP A 64 8.47 2.33 8.52
CA ASP A 64 9.87 1.91 8.39
C ASP A 64 10.07 0.98 7.19
N ASP A 65 9.15 0.05 6.97
CA ASP A 65 9.21 -0.82 5.79
C ASP A 65 9.00 -0.02 4.49
N ALA A 66 8.11 0.99 4.50
CA ALA A 66 7.92 1.88 3.36
C ALA A 66 9.17 2.74 3.06
N ARG A 67 9.89 3.18 4.11
CA ARG A 67 11.16 3.90 3.98
C ARG A 67 12.22 3.06 3.28
N LYS A 68 12.35 1.79 3.63
CA LYS A 68 13.29 0.86 2.98
C LYS A 68 13.09 0.81 1.47
N PHE A 69 11.84 0.77 0.98
CA PHE A 69 11.56 0.80 -0.46
C PHE A 69 12.06 2.05 -1.18
N VAL A 70 12.08 3.20 -0.54
CA VAL A 70 12.51 4.46 -1.17
C VAL A 70 13.97 4.80 -0.91
N THR A 71 14.67 4.03 -0.07
CA THR A 71 16.10 4.22 0.22
C THR A 71 17.00 3.15 -0.40
N VAL A 72 16.42 2.15 -1.07
CA VAL A 72 17.18 1.14 -1.82
C VAL A 72 18.09 1.83 -2.84
N ASN A 73 19.36 1.42 -2.89
CA ASN A 73 20.38 1.98 -3.77
C ASN A 73 20.90 1.01 -4.83
N GLU A 74 20.53 -0.25 -4.74
CA GLU A 74 20.91 -1.31 -5.66
C GLU A 74 19.70 -1.97 -6.33
N ASN A 75 19.94 -2.64 -7.45
CA ASN A 75 18.88 -3.35 -8.14
C ASN A 75 18.45 -4.57 -7.34
N ILE A 76 17.14 -4.75 -7.23
CA ILE A 76 16.53 -5.87 -6.49
C ILE A 76 15.68 -6.69 -7.44
N GLU A 77 15.78 -8.00 -7.31
CA GLU A 77 14.95 -8.96 -8.03
C GLU A 77 14.49 -10.08 -7.08
N LEU A 78 13.32 -9.90 -6.47
CA LEU A 78 12.67 -10.89 -5.62
C LEU A 78 11.49 -11.49 -6.38
N LYS A 79 11.47 -12.80 -6.52
CA LYS A 79 10.45 -13.55 -7.25
C LYS A 79 9.75 -14.57 -6.36
N LYS A 80 8.52 -14.94 -6.75
CA LYS A 80 7.74 -16.00 -6.09
C LYS A 80 7.46 -15.72 -4.62
N LEU A 81 7.08 -14.48 -4.31
CA LEU A 81 6.74 -14.05 -2.94
C LEU A 81 5.35 -14.57 -2.48
N ASP A 82 4.97 -15.78 -2.83
CA ASP A 82 3.66 -16.38 -2.53
C ASP A 82 3.33 -16.40 -1.04
N GLN A 83 4.32 -16.62 -0.19
CA GLN A 83 4.14 -16.64 1.26
C GLN A 83 3.89 -15.24 1.85
N VAL A 84 4.51 -14.22 1.27
CA VAL A 84 4.38 -12.82 1.70
C VAL A 84 3.15 -12.17 1.08
N LEU A 85 2.85 -12.55 -0.17
CA LEU A 85 1.79 -12.01 -1.02
C LEU A 85 0.92 -13.16 -1.53
N PRO A 86 0.01 -13.72 -0.73
CA PRO A 86 -0.83 -14.87 -1.08
C PRO A 86 -1.95 -14.48 -2.05
N TYR A 87 -1.60 -13.81 -3.14
CA TYR A 87 -2.45 -13.54 -4.28
C TYR A 87 -2.11 -14.48 -5.44
N LYS A 88 -3.08 -14.72 -6.31
CA LYS A 88 -2.88 -15.55 -7.49
C LYS A 88 -1.86 -14.97 -8.47
N HIS A 89 -1.81 -13.63 -8.58
CA HIS A 89 -1.08 -12.88 -9.58
C HIS A 89 -0.17 -11.93 -8.89
N ALA A 90 0.48 -11.66 -8.09
CA ALA A 90 1.40 -10.63 -7.64
C ALA A 90 2.49 -11.25 -6.80
N LYS A 91 3.62 -11.41 -7.41
CA LYS A 91 4.64 -12.26 -6.82
C LYS A 91 6.04 -11.70 -6.88
N ASP A 92 6.23 -10.60 -7.59
CA ASP A 92 7.58 -10.13 -7.88
C ASP A 92 7.80 -8.69 -7.44
N ILE A 93 8.94 -8.44 -6.86
CA ILE A 93 9.49 -7.10 -6.63
C ILE A 93 10.76 -7.00 -7.47
N ILE A 94 10.68 -6.26 -8.56
CA ILE A 94 11.82 -6.03 -9.45
C ILE A 94 12.06 -4.53 -9.51
N LEU A 95 13.09 -4.07 -8.85
CA LEU A 95 13.50 -2.67 -8.81
C LEU A 95 14.79 -2.52 -9.60
N LYS A 96 14.71 -1.86 -10.75
CA LYS A 96 15.87 -1.41 -11.51
C LYS A 96 16.02 0.09 -11.31
N ASN A 97 17.24 0.58 -11.10
CA ASN A 97 17.51 1.98 -10.80
C ASN A 97 16.58 2.54 -9.70
N PRO A 98 16.54 1.94 -8.50
CA PRO A 98 15.58 2.29 -7.45
C PRO A 98 15.71 3.72 -6.94
N GLN A 99 16.85 4.39 -7.16
CA GLN A 99 17.02 5.83 -6.89
C GLN A 99 16.13 6.71 -7.77
N ASN A 100 15.65 6.19 -8.91
CA ASN A 100 14.64 6.85 -9.71
C ASN A 100 13.29 6.75 -9.00
N ILE A 101 12.82 7.87 -8.46
CA ILE A 101 11.55 7.95 -7.76
C ILE A 101 10.71 9.07 -8.39
N VAL A 102 9.42 8.79 -8.52
CA VAL A 102 8.43 9.77 -8.99
C VAL A 102 7.30 9.86 -7.99
N ALA A 103 7.01 11.08 -7.55
CA ALA A 103 5.74 11.42 -6.91
C ALA A 103 4.71 11.76 -7.99
N TYR A 104 3.51 11.20 -7.88
CA TYR A 104 2.45 11.47 -8.82
C TYR A 104 1.10 11.69 -8.13
N GLU A 105 0.22 12.39 -8.82
CA GLU A 105 -1.11 12.70 -8.32
C GLU A 105 -1.90 11.40 -8.08
N CYS A 106 -2.30 11.19 -6.82
CA CYS A 106 -3.09 10.03 -6.43
C CYS A 106 -4.41 9.98 -7.19
N GLY A 107 -4.59 8.97 -8.03
CA GLY A 107 -5.81 8.79 -8.81
C GLY A 107 -7.08 8.68 -7.97
N CYS A 108 -6.99 8.15 -6.74
CA CYS A 108 -8.11 8.08 -5.82
C CYS A 108 -8.49 9.47 -5.25
N ARG A 109 -7.50 10.30 -4.91
CA ARG A 109 -7.73 11.70 -4.47
C ARG A 109 -8.23 12.56 -5.62
N GLY A 110 -7.67 12.43 -6.81
CA GLY A 110 -8.05 13.22 -7.99
C GLY A 110 -9.50 13.02 -8.46
N GLN A 111 -10.18 11.98 -8.02
CA GLN A 111 -11.59 11.74 -8.36
C GLN A 111 -12.59 12.40 -7.39
N LYS A 112 -12.14 12.88 -6.26
CA LYS A 112 -12.99 13.44 -5.20
C LYS A 112 -12.76 14.94 -5.12
N LYS A 113 -13.83 15.74 -5.19
CA LYS A 113 -13.77 17.20 -5.12
C LYS A 113 -13.10 17.66 -3.80
N ASP A 114 -13.55 17.11 -2.67
CA ASP A 114 -13.04 17.41 -1.34
C ASP A 114 -12.09 16.28 -0.87
N SER A 115 -11.03 16.05 -1.63
CA SER A 115 -10.02 15.05 -1.31
C SER A 115 -8.98 15.56 -0.32
N CYS A 116 -8.33 14.63 0.39
CA CYS A 116 -7.15 14.97 1.19
C CYS A 116 -6.07 15.61 0.33
N LYS A 117 -5.36 16.58 0.89
CA LYS A 117 -4.23 17.28 0.25
C LYS A 117 -2.95 17.01 1.06
N PRO A 118 -1.79 17.04 0.41
CA PRO A 118 -1.56 17.19 -1.04
C PRO A 118 -2.03 15.97 -1.84
N SER A 119 -2.09 16.08 -3.18
CA SER A 119 -2.53 14.98 -4.06
C SER A 119 -1.37 14.15 -4.62
N ASP A 120 -0.17 14.71 -4.72
CA ASP A 120 1.03 14.08 -5.30
C ASP A 120 1.82 13.27 -4.25
N VAL A 121 1.17 12.27 -3.71
CA VAL A 121 1.66 11.47 -2.57
C VAL A 121 1.82 9.99 -2.88
N CYS A 122 1.55 9.55 -4.10
CA CYS A 122 1.84 8.19 -4.53
C CYS A 122 3.25 8.13 -5.10
N LEU A 123 4.08 7.19 -4.63
CA LEU A 123 5.49 7.10 -4.95
C LEU A 123 5.73 5.88 -5.83
N VAL A 124 6.12 6.09 -7.09
CA VAL A 124 6.61 5.02 -7.97
C VAL A 124 8.12 4.92 -7.81
N VAL A 125 8.62 3.70 -7.65
CA VAL A 125 10.03 3.42 -7.38
C VAL A 125 10.58 2.54 -8.50
N GLY A 126 11.67 2.97 -9.11
CA GLY A 126 12.43 2.21 -10.08
C GLY A 126 11.82 2.11 -11.49
N ASP A 127 12.67 1.67 -12.41
CA ASP A 127 12.30 1.48 -13.81
C ASP A 127 11.63 0.11 -14.03
N PRO A 128 10.78 -0.03 -15.04
CA PRO A 128 10.38 0.95 -16.05
C PRO A 128 9.20 1.84 -15.65
N PHE A 129 8.61 1.64 -14.47
CA PHE A 129 7.34 2.27 -14.08
C PHE A 129 7.46 3.77 -13.87
N VAL A 130 8.62 4.24 -13.41
CA VAL A 130 8.93 5.68 -13.30
C VAL A 130 8.80 6.37 -14.66
N ASP A 131 9.41 5.81 -15.70
CA ASP A 131 9.36 6.40 -17.04
C ASP A 131 7.95 6.32 -17.64
N LEU A 132 7.23 5.21 -17.40
CA LEU A 132 5.85 5.06 -17.85
C LEU A 132 4.93 6.12 -17.22
N VAL A 133 5.00 6.33 -15.91
CA VAL A 133 4.18 7.34 -15.24
C VAL A 133 4.54 8.74 -15.72
N ARG A 134 5.81 9.06 -15.88
CA ARG A 134 6.26 10.36 -16.40
C ARG A 134 5.77 10.63 -17.82
N MET A 135 5.74 9.61 -18.64
CA MET A 135 5.27 9.72 -20.03
C MET A 135 3.76 9.93 -20.12
N PHE A 136 2.97 9.15 -19.40
CA PHE A 136 1.52 9.21 -19.49
C PHE A 136 0.87 10.29 -18.62
N GLN A 137 1.59 10.77 -17.60
CA GLN A 137 1.13 11.80 -16.69
C GLN A 137 2.18 12.92 -16.49
N PRO A 138 2.67 13.57 -17.58
CA PRO A 138 3.77 14.52 -17.49
C PRO A 138 3.47 15.73 -16.59
N PHE A 139 2.20 16.17 -16.54
CA PHE A 139 1.75 17.31 -15.74
C PHE A 139 1.29 16.97 -14.33
N ARG A 140 1.17 15.66 -14.03
CA ARG A 140 0.66 15.14 -12.74
C ARG A 140 1.70 14.29 -12.02
N SER A 141 2.91 14.32 -12.47
CA SER A 141 4.02 13.56 -11.88
C SER A 141 5.31 14.36 -11.95
N ARG A 142 6.17 14.16 -10.98
CA ARG A 142 7.48 14.81 -10.93
C ARG A 142 8.52 13.85 -10.34
N ARG A 143 9.75 13.91 -10.83
CA ARG A 143 10.87 13.20 -10.21
C ARG A 143 11.19 13.87 -8.87
N ILE A 144 11.52 13.04 -7.90
CA ILE A 144 11.88 13.46 -6.54
C ILE A 144 13.13 12.74 -6.08
N SER A 145 13.81 13.31 -5.09
CA SER A 145 14.90 12.67 -4.37
C SER A 145 14.39 11.66 -3.33
N GLN A 146 15.24 10.75 -2.89
CA GLN A 146 14.96 9.87 -1.75
C GLN A 146 14.63 10.67 -0.48
N ALA A 147 15.34 11.76 -0.22
CA ALA A 147 15.06 12.63 0.92
C ALA A 147 13.64 13.22 0.86
N GLU A 148 13.19 13.61 -0.32
CA GLU A 148 11.82 14.11 -0.51
C GLU A 148 10.78 12.96 -0.38
N ALA A 149 11.09 11.78 -0.88
CA ALA A 149 10.23 10.61 -0.70
C ALA A 149 10.04 10.27 0.78
N LEU A 150 11.10 10.26 1.57
CA LEU A 150 11.07 10.07 3.01
C LEU A 150 10.23 11.15 3.72
N ARG A 151 10.34 12.41 3.30
CA ARG A 151 9.53 13.51 3.82
C ARG A 151 8.05 13.29 3.53
N ILE A 152 7.69 12.91 2.29
CA ILE A 152 6.29 12.61 1.91
C ILE A 152 5.74 11.48 2.77
N LEU A 153 6.48 10.38 2.95
CA LEU A 153 6.05 9.26 3.79
C LEU A 153 5.78 9.71 5.22
N LYS A 154 6.71 10.49 5.81
CA LYS A 154 6.55 10.98 7.19
C LYS A 154 5.36 11.93 7.34
N GLU A 155 5.19 12.88 6.41
CA GLU A 155 4.06 13.82 6.45
C GLU A 155 2.70 13.12 6.30
N GLU A 156 2.63 12.07 5.47
CA GLU A 156 1.41 11.30 5.28
C GLU A 156 1.11 10.41 6.50
N ASP A 157 2.15 9.84 7.14
CA ASP A 157 2.03 9.16 8.43
C ASP A 157 1.51 10.13 9.52
N ASP A 158 2.05 11.35 9.55
CA ASP A 158 1.61 12.40 10.47
C ASP A 158 0.16 12.83 10.25
N ARG A 159 -0.37 12.65 9.05
CA ARG A 159 -1.80 12.85 8.75
C ARG A 159 -2.66 11.62 9.13
N GLY A 160 -2.06 10.52 9.56
CA GLY A 160 -2.76 9.26 9.88
C GLY A 160 -3.10 8.44 8.63
N HIS A 161 -2.40 8.65 7.53
CA HIS A 161 -2.56 7.87 6.29
C HIS A 161 -1.67 6.62 6.34
N ILE A 162 -2.22 5.50 5.91
CA ILE A 162 -1.50 4.22 5.90
C ILE A 162 -0.64 4.07 4.65
N HIS A 163 0.50 3.40 4.79
CA HIS A 163 1.36 3.04 3.66
C HIS A 163 0.98 1.69 3.10
N THR A 164 0.91 1.58 1.78
CA THR A 164 0.55 0.34 1.09
C THR A 164 1.44 0.12 -0.13
N ALA A 165 2.03 -1.06 -0.22
CA ALA A 165 2.76 -1.52 -1.40
C ALA A 165 1.78 -2.11 -2.41
N TRP A 166 1.73 -1.56 -3.62
CA TRP A 166 0.76 -1.94 -4.65
C TRP A 166 1.35 -2.79 -5.76
N PHE A 167 0.55 -3.77 -6.15
CA PHE A 167 0.80 -4.73 -7.21
C PHE A 167 -0.39 -4.75 -8.17
N LYS A 168 -0.15 -4.94 -9.46
CA LYS A 168 -1.22 -5.00 -10.46
C LYS A 168 -0.88 -5.90 -11.63
N THR A 169 -1.84 -6.67 -12.06
CA THR A 169 -1.74 -7.43 -13.31
C THR A 169 -1.51 -6.51 -14.51
N ALA A 170 -2.11 -5.32 -14.52
CA ALA A 170 -1.83 -4.30 -15.53
C ALA A 170 -0.36 -3.82 -15.55
N LEU A 171 0.40 -4.07 -14.49
CA LEU A 171 1.81 -3.72 -14.35
C LEU A 171 2.67 -4.98 -14.15
N LEU A 172 2.34 -6.04 -14.91
CA LEU A 172 3.09 -7.30 -15.00
C LEU A 172 3.12 -8.08 -13.68
N ASP A 173 2.09 -7.95 -12.86
CA ASP A 173 1.97 -8.58 -11.54
C ASP A 173 3.12 -8.21 -10.58
N ARG A 174 3.73 -7.03 -10.78
CA ARG A 174 4.88 -6.56 -10.01
C ARG A 174 4.52 -5.44 -9.06
N PHE A 175 5.33 -5.29 -8.02
CA PHE A 175 5.37 -4.06 -7.24
C PHE A 175 5.69 -2.86 -8.14
N TYR A 176 4.99 -1.74 -7.92
CA TYR A 176 5.26 -0.53 -8.68
C TYR A 176 5.21 0.75 -7.85
N ALA A 177 4.48 0.77 -6.74
CA ALA A 177 4.32 2.00 -5.97
C ALA A 177 4.05 1.77 -4.48
N ILE A 178 4.51 2.70 -3.67
CA ILE A 178 4.03 2.93 -2.31
C ILE A 178 2.97 4.04 -2.37
N CYS A 179 1.76 3.71 -1.93
CA CYS A 179 0.66 4.67 -1.82
C CYS A 179 0.43 5.07 -0.36
N ASN A 180 -0.01 6.32 -0.16
CA ASN A 180 -0.37 6.87 1.13
C ASN A 180 -1.90 7.00 1.21
N CYS A 181 -2.53 6.00 1.82
CA CYS A 181 -3.96 5.74 1.70
C CYS A 181 -4.76 6.17 2.94
N CYS A 182 -5.98 6.63 2.70
CA CYS A 182 -6.97 6.95 3.75
C CYS A 182 -8.34 6.36 3.37
N SER A 183 -9.14 6.00 4.36
CA SER A 183 -10.49 5.44 4.17
C SER A 183 -11.43 6.40 3.42
N CYS A 184 -11.22 7.71 3.56
CA CYS A 184 -12.04 8.73 2.92
C CYS A 184 -11.82 8.88 1.41
N CYS A 185 -10.63 8.53 0.87
CA CYS A 185 -10.29 8.71 -0.54
C CYS A 185 -9.99 7.41 -1.27
N CYS A 186 -9.20 6.51 -0.67
CA CYS A 186 -8.67 5.33 -1.33
C CYS A 186 -9.76 4.36 -1.81
N LEU A 187 -9.74 4.03 -3.11
CA LEU A 187 -10.70 3.07 -3.67
C LEU A 187 -10.47 1.65 -3.16
N GLY A 188 -9.23 1.24 -2.95
CA GLY A 188 -8.92 -0.08 -2.38
C GLY A 188 -9.55 -0.27 -1.01
N LEU A 189 -9.39 0.71 -0.10
CA LEU A 189 -10.03 0.70 1.22
C LEU A 189 -11.57 0.72 1.11
N LYS A 190 -12.12 1.53 0.20
CA LYS A 190 -13.58 1.57 -0.02
C LYS A 190 -14.12 0.25 -0.56
N PHE A 191 -13.43 -0.38 -1.48
CA PHE A 191 -13.85 -1.68 -2.02
C PHE A 191 -13.76 -2.78 -0.96
N MET A 192 -12.71 -2.76 -0.14
CA MET A 192 -12.58 -3.66 0.98
C MET A 192 -13.72 -3.48 2.00
N ASN A 193 -13.97 -2.25 2.42
CA ASN A 193 -14.97 -1.96 3.45
C ASN A 193 -16.41 -2.21 2.96
N ALA A 194 -16.74 -1.75 1.73
CA ALA A 194 -18.11 -1.84 1.21
C ALA A 194 -18.47 -3.22 0.63
N TYR A 195 -17.51 -3.93 0.05
CA TYR A 195 -17.79 -5.14 -0.72
C TYR A 195 -17.01 -6.36 -0.23
N ARG A 196 -16.26 -6.25 0.86
CA ARG A 196 -15.40 -7.31 1.40
C ARG A 196 -14.38 -7.85 0.38
N MET A 197 -13.97 -7.01 -0.56
CA MET A 197 -12.96 -7.36 -1.56
C MET A 197 -11.59 -7.48 -0.89
N LYS A 198 -10.82 -8.50 -1.25
CA LYS A 198 -9.46 -8.70 -0.75
C LYS A 198 -8.46 -7.83 -1.53
N THR A 199 -8.64 -6.52 -1.53
CA THR A 199 -7.76 -5.56 -2.21
C THR A 199 -6.54 -5.15 -1.41
N ILE A 200 -6.56 -5.37 -0.10
CA ILE A 200 -5.47 -5.00 0.80
C ILE A 200 -5.22 -6.15 1.78
N LEU A 201 -3.98 -6.57 1.92
CA LEU A 201 -3.53 -7.52 2.94
C LEU A 201 -2.98 -6.79 4.16
N PRO A 202 -3.06 -7.38 5.35
CA PRO A 202 -2.42 -6.85 6.55
C PRO A 202 -0.88 -6.94 6.46
N SER A 203 -0.21 -6.19 7.32
CA SER A 203 1.24 -6.03 7.32
C SER A 203 2.03 -7.22 7.87
N GLY A 204 1.39 -8.14 8.58
CA GLY A 204 2.05 -9.17 9.39
C GLY A 204 2.11 -8.81 10.88
N TYR A 205 1.54 -7.66 11.25
CA TYR A 205 1.51 -7.17 12.63
C TYR A 205 0.08 -6.92 13.10
N ARG A 206 -0.10 -6.80 14.40
CA ARG A 206 -1.29 -6.23 15.04
C ARG A 206 -0.91 -5.29 16.17
N ALA A 207 -1.76 -4.31 16.42
CA ALA A 207 -1.60 -3.40 17.54
C ALA A 207 -2.05 -4.05 18.85
N VAL A 208 -1.33 -3.73 19.93
CA VAL A 208 -1.70 -4.07 21.29
C VAL A 208 -1.60 -2.84 22.19
N ALA A 209 -2.52 -2.73 23.16
CA ALA A 209 -2.45 -1.70 24.18
C ALA A 209 -1.62 -2.20 25.35
N GLY A 210 -0.72 -1.36 25.84
CA GLY A 210 0.02 -1.61 27.07
C GLY A 210 -0.86 -1.39 28.32
N GLU A 211 -0.35 -1.85 29.45
CA GLU A 211 -1.05 -1.82 30.77
C GLU A 211 -1.42 -0.39 31.21
N ASN A 212 -0.56 0.58 30.91
CA ASN A 212 -0.76 1.98 31.27
C ASN A 212 -1.64 2.77 30.28
N CYS A 213 -2.39 2.07 29.41
CA CYS A 213 -3.30 2.71 28.48
C CYS A 213 -4.45 3.40 29.22
N THR A 214 -4.58 4.71 29.04
CA THR A 214 -5.62 5.52 29.71
C THR A 214 -6.98 5.49 29.01
N GLY A 215 -7.11 4.80 27.87
CA GLY A 215 -8.35 4.76 27.10
C GLY A 215 -8.79 6.13 26.54
N CYS A 216 -7.87 7.06 26.31
CA CYS A 216 -8.18 8.43 25.84
C CYS A 216 -8.82 8.48 24.44
N GLY A 217 -8.71 7.40 23.66
CA GLY A 217 -9.34 7.25 22.35
C GLY A 217 -8.66 8.00 21.21
N GLU A 218 -7.51 8.65 21.42
CA GLU A 218 -6.83 9.37 20.34
C GLU A 218 -6.49 8.45 19.15
N CYS A 219 -5.99 7.25 19.43
CA CYS A 219 -5.66 6.25 18.42
C CYS A 219 -6.86 5.80 17.57
N SER A 220 -8.08 5.77 18.13
CA SER A 220 -9.28 5.36 17.39
C SER A 220 -9.67 6.35 16.30
N LYS A 221 -9.38 7.65 16.47
CA LYS A 221 -9.67 8.70 15.48
C LYS A 221 -8.87 8.52 14.19
N TYR A 222 -7.70 7.91 14.28
CA TYR A 222 -6.79 7.70 13.15
C TYR A 222 -6.89 6.29 12.55
N CYS A 223 -7.66 5.38 13.16
CA CYS A 223 -7.76 4.01 12.68
C CYS A 223 -8.54 3.95 11.35
N GLN A 224 -7.85 3.68 10.26
CA GLN A 224 -8.44 3.59 8.91
C GLN A 224 -9.30 2.33 8.70
N PHE A 225 -9.29 1.41 9.68
CA PHE A 225 -9.97 0.11 9.63
C PHE A 225 -11.05 -0.06 10.70
N ASP A 226 -11.32 0.97 11.49
CA ASP A 226 -12.28 0.94 12.61
C ASP A 226 -12.02 -0.22 13.60
N ALA A 227 -10.73 -0.56 13.77
CA ALA A 227 -10.29 -1.69 14.57
C ALA A 227 -10.15 -1.37 16.07
N ILE A 228 -10.34 -0.14 16.49
CA ILE A 228 -10.11 0.29 17.88
C ILE A 228 -11.42 0.76 18.50
N GLU A 229 -11.79 0.11 19.60
CA GLU A 229 -12.94 0.46 20.43
C GLU A 229 -12.49 0.98 21.80
N ILE A 230 -13.27 1.88 22.37
CA ILE A 230 -13.08 2.37 23.73
C ILE A 230 -14.11 1.66 24.62
N LEU A 231 -13.62 0.83 25.53
CA LEU A 231 -14.46 0.04 26.44
C LEU A 231 -14.35 0.60 27.87
N PRO A 232 -15.49 0.87 28.54
CA PRO A 232 -15.47 1.21 29.94
C PRO A 232 -15.20 -0.03 30.80
N PHE A 233 -14.47 0.14 31.90
CA PHE A 233 -14.28 -0.88 32.93
C PHE A 233 -14.24 -0.24 34.30
N MET A 234 -14.42 -1.05 35.33
CA MET A 234 -14.33 -0.60 36.74
C MET A 234 -12.99 -0.97 37.31
N GLU A 235 -12.28 -0.01 37.90
CA GLU A 235 -11.04 -0.19 38.61
C GLU A 235 -11.10 0.53 39.95
N ASN A 236 -10.95 -0.20 41.04
CA ASN A 236 -11.03 0.33 42.41
C ASN A 236 -12.29 1.18 42.66
N GLY A 237 -13.46 0.71 42.18
CA GLY A 237 -14.74 1.40 42.30
C GLY A 237 -14.91 2.65 41.40
N LYS A 238 -13.94 2.99 40.56
CA LYS A 238 -13.99 4.10 39.62
C LYS A 238 -14.14 3.61 38.18
N ARG A 239 -15.05 4.26 37.45
CA ARG A 239 -15.18 3.99 36.01
C ARG A 239 -14.00 4.56 35.26
N ARG A 240 -13.32 3.70 34.50
CA ARG A 240 -12.22 4.03 33.60
C ARG A 240 -12.51 3.53 32.20
N ASN A 241 -11.71 3.95 31.24
CA ASN A 241 -11.75 3.46 29.88
C ASN A 241 -10.43 2.76 29.53
N LYS A 242 -10.52 1.77 28.65
CA LYS A 242 -9.38 1.17 27.97
C LYS A 242 -9.69 0.98 26.50
N ILE A 243 -8.67 0.93 25.67
CA ILE A 243 -8.88 0.56 24.27
C ILE A 243 -8.90 -0.97 24.13
N HIS A 244 -9.74 -1.41 23.21
CA HIS A 244 -9.78 -2.79 22.73
C HIS A 244 -9.47 -2.78 21.25
N VAL A 245 -8.45 -3.55 20.83
CA VAL A 245 -8.08 -3.72 19.43
C VAL A 245 -8.76 -4.97 18.90
N LYS A 246 -9.69 -4.81 17.98
CA LYS A 246 -10.34 -5.93 17.26
C LYS A 246 -9.31 -6.56 16.31
N SER A 247 -8.69 -7.67 16.74
CA SER A 247 -7.63 -8.34 15.99
C SER A 247 -8.06 -8.64 14.55
N GLY A 248 -9.28 -9.16 14.33
CA GLY A 248 -9.80 -9.46 12.99
C GLY A 248 -9.86 -8.26 12.04
N GLN A 249 -9.96 -7.03 12.55
CA GLN A 249 -10.02 -5.79 11.76
C GLN A 249 -8.69 -5.03 11.73
N CYS A 250 -7.76 -5.35 12.61
CA CYS A 250 -6.46 -4.69 12.65
C CYS A 250 -5.57 -5.16 11.48
N PHE A 251 -5.06 -4.22 10.73
CA PHE A 251 -4.13 -4.47 9.60
C PHE A 251 -2.67 -4.19 9.94
N GLY A 252 -2.35 -3.81 11.18
CA GLY A 252 -0.98 -3.61 11.65
C GLY A 252 -0.23 -2.47 10.94
N CYS A 253 -0.92 -1.38 10.62
CA CYS A 253 -0.34 -0.27 9.88
C CYS A 253 0.58 0.66 10.69
N GLY A 254 0.56 0.60 12.04
CA GLY A 254 1.40 1.41 12.91
C GLY A 254 0.87 2.80 13.28
N ILE A 255 -0.16 3.30 12.60
CA ILE A 255 -0.65 4.68 12.85
C ILE A 255 -1.08 4.91 14.31
N CYS A 256 -1.76 3.94 14.93
CA CYS A 256 -2.17 4.07 16.32
C CYS A 256 -1.00 4.11 17.30
N GLU A 257 0.09 3.40 17.02
CA GLU A 257 1.37 3.45 17.74
C GLU A 257 1.99 4.84 17.60
N ALA A 258 2.18 5.33 16.36
CA ALA A 258 2.73 6.65 16.07
C ALA A 258 1.91 7.82 16.66
N LYS A 259 0.59 7.66 16.83
CA LYS A 259 -0.30 8.68 17.39
C LYS A 259 -0.50 8.58 18.90
N CYS A 260 0.05 7.58 19.55
CA CYS A 260 -0.08 7.42 21.00
C CYS A 260 0.90 8.32 21.74
N LYS A 261 0.45 9.49 22.19
CA LYS A 261 1.26 10.43 22.97
C LYS A 261 1.79 9.85 24.30
N LYS A 262 1.23 8.72 24.74
CA LYS A 262 1.63 8.03 25.97
C LYS A 262 2.48 6.80 25.69
N GLU A 263 2.81 6.53 24.42
CA GLU A 263 3.62 5.39 23.99
C GLU A 263 3.12 4.03 24.55
N ASN A 264 1.80 3.92 24.69
CA ASN A 264 1.14 2.73 25.28
C ASN A 264 0.39 1.91 24.22
N ILE A 265 0.82 1.98 22.99
CA ILE A 265 0.41 1.09 21.92
C ILE A 265 1.66 0.67 21.18
N SER A 266 1.79 -0.62 20.95
CA SER A 266 2.89 -1.19 20.17
C SER A 266 2.36 -2.16 19.12
N LEU A 267 3.15 -2.39 18.08
CA LEU A 267 2.91 -3.45 17.11
C LEU A 267 3.66 -4.72 17.53
N ILE A 268 2.98 -5.84 17.50
CA ILE A 268 3.59 -7.16 17.65
C ILE A 268 3.38 -7.97 16.38
N LEU A 269 4.31 -8.88 16.08
CA LEU A 269 4.15 -9.87 15.01
C LEU A 269 2.91 -10.72 15.30
N ASP A 270 2.13 -10.97 14.25
CA ASP A 270 0.94 -11.81 14.33
C ASP A 270 0.91 -12.74 13.11
N PRO A 271 1.20 -14.03 13.29
CA PRO A 271 1.22 -15.01 12.19
C PRO A 271 -0.10 -15.08 11.41
N GLU A 272 -1.24 -14.79 12.05
CA GLU A 272 -2.54 -14.76 11.38
C GLU A 272 -2.67 -13.59 10.39
N LYS A 273 -1.79 -12.60 10.51
CA LYS A 273 -1.70 -11.43 9.59
C LYS A 273 -0.72 -11.65 8.44
N GLY A 274 -0.09 -12.83 8.38
CA GLY A 274 0.90 -13.20 7.37
C GLY A 274 2.30 -12.67 7.65
N ILE A 275 3.19 -12.84 6.69
CA ILE A 275 4.60 -12.44 6.78
C ILE A 275 4.74 -10.95 6.43
N PRO A 276 5.50 -10.15 7.18
CA PRO A 276 5.79 -8.75 6.84
C PRO A 276 6.46 -8.61 5.46
N LEU A 277 6.16 -7.51 4.78
CA LEU A 277 6.83 -7.13 3.54
C LEU A 277 8.02 -6.23 3.88
N ASP A 278 9.07 -6.83 4.40
CA ASP A 278 10.36 -6.19 4.68
C ASP A 278 11.33 -6.50 3.54
N ILE A 279 11.64 -5.51 2.70
CA ILE A 279 12.43 -5.71 1.49
C ILE A 279 13.90 -6.10 1.82
N GLU A 280 14.46 -5.59 2.91
CA GLU A 280 15.83 -5.91 3.32
C GLU A 280 15.91 -7.37 3.80
N ALA A 281 15.02 -7.77 4.70
CA ALA A 281 14.96 -9.14 5.20
C ALA A 281 14.68 -10.15 4.07
N LEU A 282 13.89 -9.75 3.05
CA LEU A 282 13.62 -10.61 1.89
C LEU A 282 14.82 -10.74 0.98
N VAL A 283 15.61 -9.69 0.79
CA VAL A 283 16.88 -9.74 0.04
C VAL A 283 17.89 -10.63 0.75
N GLU A 284 18.09 -10.44 2.05
CA GLU A 284 18.99 -11.25 2.86
C GLU A 284 18.62 -12.75 2.84
N SER A 285 17.32 -13.07 2.95
CA SER A 285 16.85 -14.45 2.88
C SER A 285 17.02 -15.07 1.47
N GLY A 286 16.93 -14.26 0.41
CA GLY A 286 17.16 -14.66 -0.98
C GLY A 286 18.62 -14.95 -1.28
N GLU A 287 19.53 -14.20 -0.70
CA GLU A 287 20.97 -14.43 -0.82
C GLU A 287 21.40 -15.76 -0.18
N MET A 288 20.80 -16.14 0.95
CA MET A 288 21.04 -17.43 1.59
C MET A 288 20.55 -18.64 0.77
N GLN A 289 19.60 -18.46 -0.15
CA GLN A 289 19.11 -19.53 -1.03
C GLN A 289 19.95 -19.71 -2.30
N GLN A 290 20.80 -18.74 -2.67
CA GLN A 290 21.70 -18.83 -3.82
C GLN A 290 23.10 -19.38 -3.47
N GLY A 291 23.38 -19.55 -2.20
CA GLY A 291 24.67 -20.01 -1.66
C GLY A 291 24.76 -21.53 -1.36
N ASN A 292 23.82 -22.35 -1.80
CA ASN A 292 23.85 -23.82 -1.64
C ASN A 292 23.85 -24.52 -2.99
#